data_b85691c329d7ce6d1388747de60801bc
#
_entry.id   b85691c329d7ce6d1388747de60801bc
#
_cell.length_a   1.000
_cell.length_b   1.000
_cell.length_c   1.000
_cell.angle_alpha   90.00
_cell.angle_beta   90.00
_cell.angle_gamma   90.00
#
_symmetry.space_group_name_H-M   'P 1'
#
loop_
_entity.id
_entity.type
_entity.pdbx_description
1 polymer ?
#
loop_
_entity_poly.entity_id
_entity_poly.type
_entity_poly.pdbx_seq_one_letter_code
_entity_poly.pdbx_strand_id
1 'polypeptide(L)'
;MAFAPLIAKGAQRGLRVGMTPAFLHDQYGVLTDWRMYMESKLKRRVEFVQRDSYRETIDLLRLAQLDFAWICDYPYLYLRHYVTLLAVPLYHDQPYYRPYLISSGKYPQIRSLRDLRGKIFAYSDPYSSTGCLVPRYQLHELGEDPNKFFARTFFTYSHRKVIEAVGDGLAHAGSVDSIVWDALDNIRPKLTLRVWLVDQSPDYGAPPLVAHRAVPKEDVDAMREMLIMMRYDPQGKALLKRLQADGFDAGNPDLYDSVAKMMRTLGEF
;
A
#
# COMPACT_ATOMS: atom_id res chain seq x y z
N MET A 1 -43.52 2.12 -42.25
CA MET A 1 -42.38 1.49 -41.52
C MET A 1 -41.62 2.56 -40.83
N ALA A 2 -41.75 2.69 -39.51
CA ALA A 2 -41.06 3.67 -38.72
C ALA A 2 -39.71 3.09 -38.26
N PHE A 3 -38.60 3.66 -38.68
CA PHE A 3 -37.26 3.34 -38.17
C PHE A 3 -37.12 3.97 -36.76
N ALA A 4 -37.07 3.10 -35.75
CA ALA A 4 -36.65 3.54 -34.43
C ALA A 4 -35.13 3.87 -34.48
N PRO A 5 -34.72 5.04 -33.97
CA PRO A 5 -33.29 5.35 -33.93
C PRO A 5 -32.59 4.39 -32.97
N LEU A 6 -31.53 3.70 -33.42
CA LEU A 6 -30.59 3.01 -32.56
C LEU A 6 -29.94 4.09 -31.68
N ILE A 7 -30.32 4.16 -30.41
CA ILE A 7 -29.61 4.94 -29.40
C ILE A 7 -28.25 4.27 -29.25
N ALA A 8 -27.22 4.84 -29.84
CA ALA A 8 -25.84 4.45 -29.60
C ALA A 8 -25.62 4.54 -28.08
N LYS A 9 -25.36 3.40 -27.42
CA LYS A 9 -24.87 3.39 -26.03
C LYS A 9 -23.63 4.30 -26.00
N GLY A 10 -23.77 5.47 -25.37
CA GLY A 10 -22.67 6.41 -25.21
C GLY A 10 -21.44 5.66 -24.69
N ALA A 11 -20.27 5.94 -25.25
CA ALA A 11 -19.02 5.29 -24.88
C ALA A 11 -18.85 5.38 -23.35
N GLN A 12 -18.92 4.26 -22.69
CA GLN A 12 -18.85 4.18 -21.22
C GLN A 12 -17.48 4.73 -20.78
N ARG A 13 -17.43 5.72 -19.87
CA ARG A 13 -16.21 6.33 -19.36
C ARG A 13 -15.21 5.26 -18.87
N GLY A 14 -13.94 5.40 -19.17
CA GLY A 14 -12.88 4.53 -18.65
C GLY A 14 -12.81 4.54 -17.12
N LEU A 15 -12.35 3.44 -16.53
CA LEU A 15 -12.14 3.30 -15.10
C LEU A 15 -10.75 3.83 -14.72
N ARG A 16 -10.66 4.68 -13.70
CA ARG A 16 -9.42 5.25 -13.21
C ARG A 16 -9.02 4.53 -11.93
N VAL A 17 -7.85 3.89 -11.96
CA VAL A 17 -7.31 3.08 -10.87
C VAL A 17 -6.07 3.77 -10.31
N GLY A 18 -6.15 4.26 -9.08
CA GLY A 18 -5.04 4.87 -8.36
C GLY A 18 -4.16 3.83 -7.65
N MET A 19 -2.93 4.25 -7.36
CA MET A 19 -2.01 3.46 -6.51
C MET A 19 -1.18 4.41 -5.68
N THR A 20 -0.99 4.08 -4.39
CA THR A 20 0.05 4.72 -3.58
C THR A 20 1.44 4.26 -4.03
N PRO A 21 2.48 5.09 -3.93
CA PRO A 21 3.83 4.78 -4.43
C PRO A 21 4.56 3.70 -3.61
N ALA A 22 3.83 2.82 -2.91
CA ALA A 22 4.41 1.74 -2.12
C ALA A 22 4.94 0.61 -3.00
N PHE A 23 4.17 0.18 -4.02
CA PHE A 23 4.31 -1.18 -4.53
C PHE A 23 4.94 -1.34 -5.91
N LEU A 24 4.79 -0.44 -6.85
CA LEU A 24 5.08 -0.75 -8.25
C LEU A 24 5.75 0.38 -9.03
N HIS A 25 6.35 1.35 -8.36
CA HIS A 25 6.91 2.54 -9.01
C HIS A 25 7.96 2.24 -10.10
N ASP A 26 8.64 1.10 -10.00
CA ASP A 26 9.70 0.69 -10.95
C ASP A 26 9.26 -0.43 -11.91
N GLN A 27 7.96 -0.81 -11.93
CA GLN A 27 7.49 -1.98 -12.68
C GLN A 27 6.45 -1.61 -13.76
N TYR A 28 6.76 -0.64 -14.63
CA TYR A 28 5.87 -0.20 -15.71
C TYR A 28 5.27 -1.35 -16.55
N GLY A 29 6.06 -2.39 -16.82
CA GLY A 29 5.59 -3.57 -17.57
C GLY A 29 4.49 -4.34 -16.84
N VAL A 30 4.52 -4.43 -15.51
CA VAL A 30 3.48 -5.12 -14.73
C VAL A 30 2.17 -4.36 -14.80
N LEU A 31 2.20 -3.03 -14.65
CA LEU A 31 0.99 -2.21 -14.73
C LEU A 31 0.36 -2.24 -16.13
N THR A 32 1.18 -2.26 -17.18
CA THR A 32 0.68 -2.38 -18.54
C THR A 32 -0.05 -3.70 -18.73
N ASP A 33 0.55 -4.82 -18.30
CA ASP A 33 -0.07 -6.15 -18.45
C ASP A 33 -1.30 -6.30 -17.56
N TRP A 34 -1.27 -5.72 -16.35
CA TRP A 34 -2.44 -5.73 -15.47
C TRP A 34 -3.58 -4.88 -16.02
N ARG A 35 -3.29 -3.73 -16.61
CA ARG A 35 -4.28 -2.93 -17.34
C ARG A 35 -4.92 -3.72 -18.47
N MET A 36 -4.13 -4.37 -19.31
CA MET A 36 -4.64 -5.19 -20.42
C MET A 36 -5.51 -6.34 -19.91
N TYR A 37 -5.11 -6.99 -18.82
CA TYR A 37 -5.90 -8.04 -18.17
C TYR A 37 -7.25 -7.49 -17.67
N MET A 38 -7.25 -6.39 -16.91
CA MET A 38 -8.48 -5.74 -16.45
C MET A 38 -9.40 -5.37 -17.62
N GLU A 39 -8.87 -4.72 -18.66
CA GLU A 39 -9.63 -4.32 -19.84
C GLU A 39 -10.26 -5.54 -20.55
N SER A 40 -9.52 -6.64 -20.63
CA SER A 40 -10.01 -7.89 -21.25
C SER A 40 -11.17 -8.52 -20.49
N LYS A 41 -11.16 -8.45 -19.15
CA LYS A 41 -12.19 -9.04 -18.27
C LYS A 41 -13.39 -8.11 -18.08
N LEU A 42 -13.14 -6.83 -17.83
CA LEU A 42 -14.19 -5.85 -17.54
C LEU A 42 -14.85 -5.28 -18.79
N LYS A 43 -14.29 -5.49 -19.98
CA LYS A 43 -14.74 -4.91 -21.25
C LYS A 43 -14.85 -3.38 -21.19
N ARG A 44 -13.98 -2.77 -20.40
CA ARG A 44 -13.90 -1.32 -20.14
C ARG A 44 -12.46 -0.85 -20.29
N ARG A 45 -12.26 0.38 -20.73
CA ARG A 45 -10.93 1.02 -20.69
C ARG A 45 -10.52 1.22 -19.22
N VAL A 46 -9.24 0.98 -18.93
CA VAL A 46 -8.65 1.17 -17.60
C VAL A 46 -7.44 2.11 -17.73
N GLU A 47 -7.37 3.09 -16.85
CA GLU A 47 -6.24 4.02 -16.73
C GLU A 47 -5.65 3.91 -15.32
N PHE A 48 -4.37 3.54 -15.22
CA PHE A 48 -3.64 3.64 -13.97
C PHE A 48 -3.15 5.06 -13.74
N VAL A 49 -3.47 5.62 -12.57
CA VAL A 49 -3.08 6.96 -12.14
C VAL A 49 -2.07 6.82 -11.00
N GLN A 50 -0.80 7.07 -11.30
CA GLN A 50 0.28 7.05 -10.30
C GLN A 50 0.59 8.47 -9.82
N ARG A 51 0.98 8.60 -8.56
CA ARG A 51 1.40 9.85 -7.91
C ARG A 51 2.64 9.61 -7.07
N ASP A 52 3.34 10.70 -6.75
CA ASP A 52 4.62 10.63 -6.02
C ASP A 52 4.44 10.56 -4.50
N SER A 53 3.24 10.85 -3.99
CA SER A 53 2.91 10.79 -2.57
C SER A 53 1.56 10.11 -2.31
N TYR A 54 1.39 9.59 -1.08
CA TYR A 54 0.11 9.04 -0.62
C TYR A 54 -0.95 10.14 -0.56
N ARG A 55 -0.57 11.36 -0.16
CA ARG A 55 -1.46 12.52 -0.07
C ARG A 55 -2.15 12.80 -1.40
N GLU A 56 -1.44 12.81 -2.51
CA GLU A 56 -2.03 13.06 -3.82
C GLU A 56 -3.06 11.99 -4.20
N THR A 57 -2.78 10.71 -3.93
CA THR A 57 -3.75 9.61 -4.17
C THR A 57 -4.98 9.77 -3.27
N ILE A 58 -4.80 10.15 -2.00
CA ILE A 58 -5.88 10.44 -1.05
C ILE A 58 -6.77 11.58 -1.58
N ASP A 59 -6.18 12.68 -2.02
CA ASP A 59 -6.91 13.84 -2.53
C ASP A 59 -7.68 13.51 -3.80
N LEU A 60 -7.12 12.72 -4.72
CA LEU A 60 -7.83 12.24 -5.92
C LEU A 60 -9.03 11.35 -5.57
N LEU A 61 -8.92 10.48 -4.56
CA LEU A 61 -10.06 9.69 -4.06
C LEU A 61 -11.14 10.60 -3.44
N ARG A 62 -10.76 11.54 -2.58
CA ARG A 62 -11.72 12.48 -1.96
C ARG A 62 -12.50 13.29 -2.99
N LEU A 63 -11.86 13.64 -4.10
CA LEU A 63 -12.44 14.42 -5.19
C LEU A 63 -13.18 13.56 -6.24
N ALA A 64 -13.39 12.27 -5.99
CA ALA A 64 -13.98 11.31 -6.93
C ALA A 64 -13.27 11.30 -8.30
N GLN A 65 -11.96 11.58 -8.32
CA GLN A 65 -11.15 11.56 -9.54
C GLN A 65 -10.49 10.19 -9.78
N LEU A 66 -10.68 9.25 -8.86
CA LEU A 66 -10.37 7.83 -9.01
C LEU A 66 -11.63 7.01 -8.75
N ASP A 67 -11.82 5.95 -9.51
CA ASP A 67 -12.91 4.99 -9.33
C ASP A 67 -12.49 3.92 -8.31
N PHE A 68 -11.27 3.42 -8.45
CA PHE A 68 -10.66 2.41 -7.60
C PHE A 68 -9.26 2.85 -7.21
N ALA A 69 -8.74 2.30 -6.12
CA ALA A 69 -7.34 2.49 -5.77
C ALA A 69 -6.81 1.34 -4.90
N TRP A 70 -5.51 1.03 -5.07
CA TRP A 70 -4.76 0.21 -4.13
C TRP A 70 -4.00 1.13 -3.18
N ILE A 71 -4.41 1.14 -1.91
CA ILE A 71 -3.91 2.08 -0.90
C ILE A 71 -3.50 1.35 0.37
N CYS A 72 -2.72 1.99 1.22
CA CYS A 72 -2.40 1.47 2.54
C CYS A 72 -3.65 1.49 3.45
N ASP A 73 -3.64 0.70 4.51
CA ASP A 73 -4.68 0.58 5.51
C ASP A 73 -4.96 1.90 6.26
N TYR A 74 -3.94 2.69 6.59
CA TYR A 74 -4.12 4.01 7.20
C TYR A 74 -4.91 4.97 6.28
N PRO A 75 -4.52 5.21 5.01
CA PRO A 75 -5.36 5.96 4.07
C PRO A 75 -6.77 5.40 3.91
N TYR A 76 -6.95 4.08 3.92
CA TYR A 76 -8.28 3.46 3.85
C TYR A 76 -9.18 3.91 5.01
N LEU A 77 -8.67 3.82 6.24
CA LEU A 77 -9.41 4.26 7.43
C LEU A 77 -9.66 5.77 7.43
N TYR A 78 -8.70 6.57 7.01
CA TYR A 78 -8.84 8.01 6.85
C TYR A 78 -9.94 8.37 5.83
N LEU A 79 -10.05 7.57 4.77
CA LEU A 79 -11.00 7.77 3.67
C LEU A 79 -12.32 6.98 3.83
N ARG A 80 -12.59 6.33 4.95
CA ARG A 80 -13.74 5.41 5.14
C ARG A 80 -15.12 5.99 4.76
N HIS A 81 -15.26 7.31 4.78
CA HIS A 81 -16.49 7.99 4.38
C HIS A 81 -16.64 8.18 2.86
N TYR A 82 -15.53 8.07 2.12
CA TYR A 82 -15.46 8.26 0.66
C TYR A 82 -15.35 6.95 -0.10
N VAL A 83 -14.81 5.91 0.51
CA VAL A 83 -14.52 4.64 -0.15
C VAL A 83 -15.16 3.45 0.57
N THR A 84 -15.24 2.33 -0.13
CA THR A 84 -15.60 1.01 0.42
C THR A 84 -14.48 0.02 0.16
N LEU A 85 -14.32 -0.96 1.03
CA LEU A 85 -13.39 -2.08 0.83
C LEU A 85 -13.84 -2.88 -0.40
N LEU A 86 -12.93 -3.05 -1.35
CA LEU A 86 -13.16 -3.80 -2.57
C LEU A 86 -12.60 -5.21 -2.49
N ALA A 87 -11.30 -5.32 -2.22
CA ALA A 87 -10.58 -6.59 -2.06
C ALA A 87 -9.31 -6.37 -1.24
N VAL A 88 -8.78 -7.46 -0.67
CA VAL A 88 -7.52 -7.47 0.08
C VAL A 88 -6.57 -8.47 -0.59
N PRO A 89 -5.32 -8.09 -0.88
CA PRO A 89 -4.35 -9.02 -1.43
C PRO A 89 -3.94 -10.06 -0.38
N LEU A 90 -3.59 -11.24 -0.85
CA LEU A 90 -3.10 -12.34 -0.03
C LEU A 90 -1.59 -12.50 -0.23
N TYR A 91 -0.87 -12.59 0.88
CA TYR A 91 0.56 -12.87 0.94
C TYR A 91 0.76 -14.12 1.81
N HIS A 92 1.43 -15.13 1.29
CA HIS A 92 1.49 -16.47 1.90
C HIS A 92 0.08 -17.00 2.22
N ASP A 93 -0.85 -16.79 1.28
CA ASP A 93 -2.28 -17.09 1.40
C ASP A 93 -3.00 -16.43 2.60
N GLN A 94 -2.41 -15.37 3.19
CA GLN A 94 -2.98 -14.64 4.31
C GLN A 94 -3.19 -13.15 3.96
N PRO A 95 -4.26 -12.50 4.46
CA PRO A 95 -4.54 -11.09 4.20
C PRO A 95 -3.77 -10.15 5.15
N TYR A 96 -2.52 -10.47 5.43
CA TYR A 96 -1.71 -9.75 6.41
C TYR A 96 -0.35 -9.34 5.85
N TYR A 97 0.21 -8.30 6.46
CA TYR A 97 1.57 -7.82 6.27
C TYR A 97 2.10 -7.23 7.58
N ARG A 98 3.37 -6.84 7.64
CA ARG A 98 3.95 -6.28 8.85
C ARG A 98 4.99 -5.20 8.61
N PRO A 99 5.19 -4.27 9.56
CA PRO A 99 6.34 -3.38 9.57
C PRO A 99 7.62 -4.14 9.91
N TYR A 100 8.68 -3.81 9.19
CA TYR A 100 10.05 -4.20 9.50
C TYR A 100 10.82 -2.99 9.98
N LEU A 101 11.38 -3.06 11.20
CA LEU A 101 12.36 -2.11 11.69
C LEU A 101 13.73 -2.51 11.15
N ILE A 102 14.34 -1.64 10.37
CA ILE A 102 15.64 -1.89 9.74
C ILE A 102 16.69 -0.91 10.24
N SER A 103 17.95 -1.35 10.29
CA SER A 103 19.09 -0.53 10.64
C SER A 103 20.25 -0.74 9.67
N SER A 104 21.12 0.25 9.56
CA SER A 104 22.34 0.13 8.76
C SER A 104 23.31 -0.86 9.40
N GLY A 105 23.96 -1.66 8.56
CA GLY A 105 25.05 -2.55 8.97
C GLY A 105 26.20 -1.85 9.71
N LYS A 106 26.28 -0.50 9.64
CA LYS A 106 27.24 0.32 10.37
C LYS A 106 26.93 0.42 11.87
N TYR A 107 25.71 0.08 12.31
CA TYR A 107 25.23 0.23 13.68
C TYR A 107 24.74 -1.10 14.28
N PRO A 108 25.62 -2.10 14.45
CA PRO A 108 25.23 -3.44 14.92
C PRO A 108 24.73 -3.46 16.37
N GLN A 109 24.93 -2.37 17.11
CA GLN A 109 24.44 -2.20 18.49
C GLN A 109 22.92 -1.88 18.55
N ILE A 110 22.29 -1.46 17.46
CA ILE A 110 20.85 -1.21 17.41
C ILE A 110 20.14 -2.55 17.33
N ARG A 111 19.43 -2.95 18.39
CA ARG A 111 18.72 -4.23 18.52
C ARG A 111 17.22 -4.07 18.72
N SER A 112 16.77 -2.83 18.96
CA SER A 112 15.37 -2.51 19.23
C SER A 112 15.05 -1.06 18.90
N LEU A 113 13.78 -0.71 18.89
CA LEU A 113 13.32 0.67 18.75
C LEU A 113 13.86 1.56 19.89
N ARG A 114 14.06 1.03 21.10
CA ARG A 114 14.61 1.77 22.27
C ARG A 114 16.02 2.30 22.02
N ASP A 115 16.83 1.57 21.27
CA ASP A 115 18.23 1.94 20.98
C ASP A 115 18.34 3.13 20.02
N LEU A 116 17.20 3.56 19.47
CA LEU A 116 17.13 4.67 18.52
C LEU A 116 16.89 6.03 19.16
N ARG A 117 16.85 6.13 20.49
CA ARG A 117 16.74 7.42 21.17
C ARG A 117 17.88 8.35 20.76
N GLY A 118 17.51 9.56 20.31
CA GLY A 118 18.48 10.55 19.87
C GLY A 118 19.22 10.20 18.57
N LYS A 119 18.73 9.23 17.80
CA LYS A 119 19.26 8.86 16.47
C LYS A 119 18.47 9.53 15.34
N ILE A 120 18.96 9.38 14.12
CA ILE A 120 18.25 9.82 12.90
C ILE A 120 17.41 8.65 12.40
N PHE A 121 16.12 8.91 12.14
CA PHE A 121 15.17 7.90 11.67
C PHE A 121 14.51 8.32 10.35
N ALA A 122 14.43 7.40 9.40
CA ALA A 122 13.76 7.59 8.12
C ALA A 122 12.35 6.99 8.14
N TYR A 123 11.35 7.82 7.90
CA TYR A 123 9.98 7.40 7.63
C TYR A 123 9.74 7.27 6.13
N SER A 124 8.78 6.42 5.72
CA SER A 124 8.41 6.33 4.31
C SER A 124 7.53 7.50 3.87
N ASP A 125 6.29 7.59 4.36
CA ASP A 125 5.31 8.63 4.02
C ASP A 125 4.48 8.95 5.28
N PRO A 126 4.04 10.19 5.50
CA PRO A 126 3.20 10.55 6.65
C PRO A 126 1.92 9.72 6.79
N TYR A 127 1.37 9.23 5.68
CA TYR A 127 0.17 8.39 5.64
C TYR A 127 0.49 6.88 5.52
N SER A 128 1.75 6.47 5.70
CA SER A 128 2.11 5.05 5.71
C SER A 128 1.85 4.44 7.08
N SER A 129 1.11 3.34 7.13
CA SER A 129 0.91 2.57 8.35
C SER A 129 2.23 1.99 8.86
N THR A 130 2.86 1.14 8.05
CA THR A 130 4.10 0.44 8.42
C THR A 130 5.31 1.35 8.52
N GLY A 131 5.38 2.38 7.68
CA GLY A 131 6.54 3.26 7.59
C GLY A 131 6.46 4.51 8.46
N CYS A 132 5.31 4.79 9.13
CA CYS A 132 5.15 5.97 9.98
C CYS A 132 4.26 5.73 11.20
N LEU A 133 2.99 5.30 11.02
CA LEU A 133 2.03 5.19 12.11
C LEU A 133 2.49 4.18 13.17
N VAL A 134 2.86 2.96 12.75
CA VAL A 134 3.23 1.88 13.68
C VAL A 134 4.46 2.24 14.51
N PRO A 135 5.60 2.69 13.97
CA PRO A 135 6.74 3.05 14.81
C PRO A 135 6.43 4.22 15.78
N ARG A 136 5.58 5.17 15.39
CA ARG A 136 5.13 6.24 16.30
C ARG A 136 4.24 5.68 17.42
N TYR A 137 3.34 4.74 17.10
CA TYR A 137 2.52 4.07 18.09
C TYR A 137 3.35 3.22 19.05
N GLN A 138 4.34 2.47 18.54
CA GLN A 138 5.24 1.69 19.39
C GLN A 138 6.03 2.58 20.37
N LEU A 139 6.47 3.76 19.96
CA LEU A 139 7.09 4.73 20.87
C LEU A 139 6.11 5.20 21.94
N HIS A 140 4.85 5.48 21.58
CA HIS A 140 3.81 5.84 22.54
C HIS A 140 3.58 4.72 23.58
N GLU A 141 3.50 3.46 23.16
CA GLU A 141 3.38 2.29 24.05
C GLU A 141 4.59 2.11 24.98
N LEU A 142 5.76 2.61 24.57
CA LEU A 142 6.96 2.64 25.40
C LEU A 142 6.99 3.82 26.40
N GLY A 143 5.94 4.67 26.41
CA GLY A 143 5.86 5.88 27.22
C GLY A 143 6.70 7.03 26.69
N GLU A 144 7.07 7.00 25.39
CA GLU A 144 7.91 7.99 24.75
C GLU A 144 7.05 8.97 23.90
N ASP A 145 7.52 10.22 23.79
CA ASP A 145 6.93 11.17 22.85
C ASP A 145 7.52 10.93 21.44
N PRO A 146 6.73 10.45 20.46
CA PRO A 146 7.22 10.16 19.12
C PRO A 146 7.84 11.36 18.40
N ASN A 147 7.48 12.59 18.82
CA ASN A 147 7.98 13.83 18.21
C ASN A 147 9.32 14.29 18.80
N LYS A 148 9.74 13.72 19.94
CA LYS A 148 10.97 14.11 20.66
C LYS A 148 11.98 12.98 20.81
N PHE A 149 11.56 11.75 20.50
CA PHE A 149 12.39 10.56 20.74
C PHE A 149 13.64 10.52 19.85
N PHE A 150 13.48 10.83 18.58
CA PHE A 150 14.57 10.88 17.62
C PHE A 150 15.24 12.27 17.64
N ALA A 151 16.55 12.33 17.40
CA ALA A 151 17.22 13.62 17.21
C ALA A 151 16.77 14.32 15.92
N ARG A 152 16.46 13.52 14.89
CA ARG A 152 15.97 14.00 13.59
C ARG A 152 15.18 12.92 12.90
N THR A 153 14.11 13.31 12.21
CA THR A 153 13.36 12.46 11.29
C THR A 153 13.22 13.12 9.94
N PHE A 154 13.00 12.32 8.89
CA PHE A 154 12.63 12.81 7.57
C PHE A 154 11.80 11.77 6.83
N PHE A 155 11.02 12.23 5.84
CA PHE A 155 10.22 11.39 4.98
C PHE A 155 10.93 11.18 3.64
N THR A 156 10.93 9.94 3.16
CA THR A 156 11.53 9.56 1.87
C THR A 156 10.50 9.43 0.75
N TYR A 157 9.21 9.38 1.12
CA TYR A 157 8.05 9.16 0.26
C TYR A 157 8.08 7.80 -0.48
N SER A 158 8.91 6.85 -0.02
CA SER A 158 9.00 5.51 -0.60
C SER A 158 9.68 4.55 0.38
N HIS A 159 9.15 3.33 0.57
CA HIS A 159 9.79 2.29 1.39
C HIS A 159 11.16 1.89 0.83
N ARG A 160 11.31 1.81 -0.50
CA ARG A 160 12.61 1.57 -1.14
C ARG A 160 13.63 2.63 -0.77
N LYS A 161 13.25 3.91 -0.82
CA LYS A 161 14.14 5.01 -0.45
C LYS A 161 14.48 5.02 1.04
N VAL A 162 13.64 4.46 1.92
CA VAL A 162 14.02 4.23 3.33
C VAL A 162 15.17 3.25 3.40
N ILE A 163 15.08 2.10 2.69
CA ILE A 163 16.16 1.10 2.65
C ILE A 163 17.46 1.72 2.11
N GLU A 164 17.37 2.49 1.03
CA GLU A 164 18.51 3.22 0.46
C GLU A 164 19.12 4.20 1.47
N ALA A 165 18.30 5.06 2.10
CA ALA A 165 18.77 6.05 3.07
C ALA A 165 19.43 5.42 4.29
N VAL A 166 18.91 4.31 4.80
CA VAL A 166 19.50 3.55 5.90
C VAL A 166 20.80 2.86 5.45
N GLY A 167 20.80 2.23 4.29
CA GLY A 167 21.99 1.55 3.71
C GLY A 167 23.13 2.53 3.40
N ASP A 168 22.82 3.74 2.96
CA ASP A 168 23.80 4.81 2.72
C ASP A 168 24.31 5.45 4.04
N GLY A 169 23.59 5.24 5.15
CA GLY A 169 23.92 5.81 6.45
C GLY A 169 23.40 7.24 6.64
N LEU A 170 22.45 7.69 5.81
CA LEU A 170 21.74 8.98 5.98
C LEU A 170 20.78 8.92 7.17
N ALA A 171 20.30 7.73 7.51
CA ALA A 171 19.57 7.42 8.73
C ALA A 171 20.22 6.24 9.45
N HIS A 172 20.08 6.18 10.78
CA HIS A 172 20.54 5.05 11.58
C HIS A 172 19.60 3.84 11.41
N ALA A 173 18.30 4.12 11.26
CA ALA A 173 17.25 3.13 11.11
C ALA A 173 16.06 3.73 10.37
N GLY A 174 15.12 2.85 10.00
CA GLY A 174 13.84 3.21 9.40
C GLY A 174 12.83 2.08 9.54
N SER A 175 11.57 2.37 9.22
CA SER A 175 10.52 1.36 9.18
C SER A 175 10.00 1.19 7.75
N VAL A 176 9.86 -0.07 7.33
CA VAL A 176 9.44 -0.42 5.98
C VAL A 176 8.34 -1.48 6.00
N ASP A 177 7.67 -1.59 4.89
CA ASP A 177 6.66 -2.60 4.59
C ASP A 177 7.33 -3.94 4.26
N SER A 178 6.86 -5.04 4.86
CA SER A 178 7.41 -6.38 4.61
C SER A 178 7.28 -6.81 3.16
N ILE A 179 6.18 -6.47 2.49
CA ILE A 179 5.94 -6.85 1.09
C ILE A 179 6.94 -6.15 0.18
N VAL A 180 7.17 -4.86 0.41
CA VAL A 180 8.17 -4.10 -0.35
C VAL A 180 9.59 -4.60 -0.06
N TRP A 181 9.89 -4.92 1.21
CA TRP A 181 11.17 -5.49 1.59
C TRP A 181 11.42 -6.82 0.88
N ASP A 182 10.49 -7.78 0.99
CA ASP A 182 10.62 -9.12 0.43
C ASP A 182 10.71 -9.07 -1.11
N ALA A 183 9.93 -8.19 -1.75
CA ALA A 183 10.03 -7.95 -3.20
C ALA A 183 11.40 -7.42 -3.60
N LEU A 184 11.95 -6.45 -2.85
CA LEU A 184 13.28 -5.89 -3.15
C LEU A 184 14.40 -6.87 -2.86
N ASP A 185 14.28 -7.68 -1.82
CA ASP A 185 15.26 -8.72 -1.50
C ASP A 185 15.37 -9.75 -2.63
N ASN A 186 14.24 -10.11 -3.23
CA ASN A 186 14.20 -11.01 -4.39
C ASN A 186 14.74 -10.37 -5.67
N ILE A 187 14.43 -9.10 -5.95
CA ILE A 187 14.73 -8.46 -7.26
C ILE A 187 16.04 -7.68 -7.23
N ARG A 188 16.37 -7.05 -6.10
CA ARG A 188 17.54 -6.18 -5.91
C ARG A 188 18.25 -6.43 -4.58
N PRO A 189 18.74 -7.65 -4.30
CA PRO A 189 19.31 -8.03 -2.99
C PRO A 189 20.47 -7.14 -2.55
N LYS A 190 21.16 -6.47 -3.48
CA LYS A 190 22.23 -5.51 -3.16
C LYS A 190 21.75 -4.31 -2.32
N LEU A 191 20.46 -4.00 -2.32
CA LEU A 191 19.91 -2.93 -1.50
C LEU A 191 19.68 -3.43 -0.07
N THR A 192 19.08 -4.59 0.10
CA THR A 192 18.73 -5.18 1.39
C THR A 192 19.97 -5.69 2.14
N LEU A 193 21.00 -6.21 1.45
CA LEU A 193 22.28 -6.62 2.04
C LEU A 193 23.04 -5.49 2.77
N ARG A 194 22.69 -4.22 2.55
CA ARG A 194 23.37 -3.06 3.20
C ARG A 194 22.75 -2.69 4.55
N VAL A 195 21.62 -3.30 4.85
CA VAL A 195 20.83 -3.07 6.05
C VAL A 195 20.47 -4.42 6.67
N TRP A 196 20.04 -4.42 7.91
CA TRP A 196 19.62 -5.65 8.57
C TRP A 196 18.30 -5.44 9.29
N LEU A 197 17.55 -6.51 9.42
CA LEU A 197 16.27 -6.54 10.10
C LEU A 197 16.49 -6.55 11.61
N VAL A 198 16.09 -5.47 12.28
CA VAL A 198 16.21 -5.31 13.74
C VAL A 198 15.06 -6.00 14.45
N ASP A 199 13.83 -5.77 13.96
CA ASP A 199 12.61 -6.26 14.58
C ASP A 199 11.47 -6.37 13.57
N GLN A 200 10.52 -7.25 13.84
CA GLN A 200 9.29 -7.45 13.10
C GLN A 200 8.10 -7.22 14.02
N SER A 201 7.26 -6.29 13.67
CA SER A 201 6.02 -6.05 14.41
C SER A 201 5.01 -7.19 14.20
N PRO A 202 3.93 -7.26 15.02
CA PRO A 202 2.78 -8.09 14.73
C PRO A 202 2.19 -7.83 13.33
N ASP A 203 1.36 -8.75 12.88
CA ASP A 203 0.64 -8.65 11.61
C ASP A 203 -0.48 -7.61 11.66
N TYR A 204 -0.66 -6.92 10.54
CA TYR A 204 -1.76 -5.99 10.28
C TYR A 204 -2.47 -6.39 8.99
N GLY A 205 -3.70 -5.93 8.78
CA GLY A 205 -4.43 -6.17 7.54
C GLY A 205 -3.68 -5.62 6.33
N ALA A 206 -3.51 -6.44 5.31
CA ALA A 206 -2.77 -6.05 4.11
C ALA A 206 -3.40 -4.83 3.41
N PRO A 207 -2.61 -4.01 2.69
CA PRO A 207 -3.07 -2.83 2.00
C PRO A 207 -4.24 -3.11 1.05
N PRO A 208 -5.45 -2.53 1.28
CA PRO A 208 -6.63 -2.89 0.53
C PRO A 208 -6.71 -2.23 -0.84
N LEU A 209 -7.41 -2.90 -1.76
CA LEU A 209 -8.04 -2.23 -2.87
C LEU A 209 -9.39 -1.67 -2.40
N VAL A 210 -9.67 -0.44 -2.81
CA VAL A 210 -10.90 0.27 -2.46
C VAL A 210 -11.63 0.74 -3.70
N ALA A 211 -12.95 0.92 -3.58
CA ALA A 211 -13.80 1.57 -4.57
C ALA A 211 -14.33 2.88 -4.00
N HIS A 212 -14.31 3.96 -4.78
CA HIS A 212 -15.00 5.19 -4.41
C HIS A 212 -16.50 4.95 -4.35
N ARG A 213 -17.20 5.52 -3.35
CA ARG A 213 -18.65 5.27 -3.13
C ARG A 213 -19.55 5.74 -4.27
N ALA A 214 -19.07 6.62 -5.14
CA ALA A 214 -19.81 7.06 -6.32
C ALA A 214 -19.71 6.09 -7.51
N VAL A 215 -18.90 5.04 -7.42
CA VAL A 215 -18.80 4.03 -8.49
C VAL A 215 -20.07 3.16 -8.50
N PRO A 216 -20.68 2.94 -9.68
CA PRO A 216 -21.85 2.07 -9.80
C PRO A 216 -21.58 0.68 -9.22
N LYS A 217 -22.59 0.12 -8.52
CA LYS A 217 -22.47 -1.19 -7.88
C LYS A 217 -22.03 -2.29 -8.85
N GLU A 218 -22.52 -2.25 -10.08
CA GLU A 218 -22.17 -3.22 -11.13
C GLU A 218 -20.65 -3.20 -11.44
N ASP A 219 -20.05 -2.01 -11.50
CA ASP A 219 -18.62 -1.85 -11.74
C ASP A 219 -17.80 -2.31 -10.51
N VAL A 220 -18.29 -2.07 -9.30
CA VAL A 220 -17.67 -2.56 -8.06
C VAL A 220 -17.69 -4.08 -8.00
N ASP A 221 -18.84 -4.68 -8.26
CA ASP A 221 -19.01 -6.14 -8.23
C ASP A 221 -18.16 -6.81 -9.31
N ALA A 222 -18.17 -6.29 -10.55
CA ALA A 222 -17.35 -6.82 -11.64
C ALA A 222 -15.83 -6.72 -11.34
N MET A 223 -15.37 -5.60 -10.77
CA MET A 223 -13.97 -5.43 -10.40
C MET A 223 -13.58 -6.40 -9.28
N ARG A 224 -14.42 -6.55 -8.25
CA ARG A 224 -14.18 -7.50 -7.15
C ARG A 224 -14.10 -8.94 -7.66
N GLU A 225 -15.07 -9.36 -8.45
CA GLU A 225 -15.10 -10.71 -9.02
C GLU A 225 -13.85 -10.97 -9.87
N MET A 226 -13.48 -10.05 -10.73
CA MET A 226 -12.28 -10.14 -11.55
C MET A 226 -11.02 -10.32 -10.70
N LEU A 227 -10.83 -9.53 -9.62
CA LEU A 227 -9.68 -9.63 -8.72
C LEU A 227 -9.63 -10.99 -8.02
N ILE A 228 -10.75 -11.45 -7.44
CA ILE A 228 -10.84 -12.74 -6.73
C ILE A 228 -10.55 -13.90 -7.68
N MET A 229 -11.05 -13.81 -8.92
CA MET A 229 -10.89 -14.87 -9.91
C MET A 229 -9.51 -14.92 -10.55
N MET A 230 -8.63 -13.91 -10.33
CA MET A 230 -7.26 -13.92 -10.88
C MET A 230 -6.47 -15.18 -10.53
N ARG A 231 -6.63 -15.70 -9.31
CA ARG A 231 -5.92 -16.92 -8.87
C ARG A 231 -6.36 -18.20 -9.58
N TYR A 232 -7.48 -18.19 -10.30
CA TYR A 232 -8.01 -19.34 -11.06
C TYR A 232 -7.78 -19.22 -12.58
N ASP A 233 -7.28 -18.07 -13.03
CA ASP A 233 -7.00 -17.76 -14.43
C ASP A 233 -5.49 -17.85 -14.69
N PRO A 234 -5.03 -18.56 -15.76
CA PRO A 234 -3.60 -18.68 -16.05
C PRO A 234 -2.89 -17.33 -16.24
N GLN A 235 -3.52 -16.36 -16.92
CA GLN A 235 -2.95 -15.01 -17.07
C GLN A 235 -2.97 -14.26 -15.74
N GLY A 236 -4.05 -14.41 -14.96
CA GLY A 236 -4.19 -13.87 -13.62
C GLY A 236 -3.08 -14.37 -12.68
N LYS A 237 -2.82 -15.68 -12.66
CA LYS A 237 -1.72 -16.29 -11.87
C LYS A 237 -0.35 -15.73 -12.24
N ALA A 238 -0.07 -15.56 -13.54
CA ALA A 238 1.19 -15.00 -14.00
C ALA A 238 1.36 -13.53 -13.54
N LEU A 239 0.28 -12.75 -13.55
CA LEU A 239 0.27 -11.38 -13.03
C LEU A 239 0.43 -11.34 -11.52
N LEU A 240 -0.32 -12.16 -10.77
CA LEU A 240 -0.22 -12.23 -9.30
C LEU A 240 1.21 -12.48 -8.85
N LYS A 241 1.91 -13.42 -9.48
CA LYS A 241 3.34 -13.66 -9.21
C LYS A 241 4.20 -12.41 -9.38
N ARG A 242 3.92 -11.59 -10.40
CA ARG A 242 4.64 -10.32 -10.64
C ARG A 242 4.21 -9.22 -9.68
N LEU A 243 2.96 -9.24 -9.20
CA LEU A 243 2.43 -8.35 -8.16
C LEU A 243 2.88 -8.76 -6.76
N GLN A 244 3.62 -9.89 -6.63
CA GLN A 244 4.04 -10.47 -5.36
C GLN A 244 2.86 -10.79 -4.44
N ALA A 245 1.75 -11.26 -5.01
CA ALA A 245 0.54 -11.66 -4.30
C ALA A 245 0.11 -13.07 -4.71
N ASP A 246 -0.50 -13.83 -3.81
CA ASP A 246 -1.01 -15.18 -4.08
C ASP A 246 -2.46 -15.14 -4.59
N GLY A 247 -3.14 -14.02 -4.40
CA GLY A 247 -4.51 -13.79 -4.82
C GLY A 247 -5.11 -12.54 -4.19
N PHE A 248 -6.42 -12.41 -4.34
CA PHE A 248 -7.22 -11.41 -3.65
C PHE A 248 -8.42 -12.09 -2.98
N ASP A 249 -8.82 -11.57 -1.81
CA ASP A 249 -10.04 -11.93 -1.11
C ASP A 249 -10.96 -10.70 -0.98
N ALA A 250 -12.24 -10.89 -0.74
CA ALA A 250 -13.19 -9.81 -0.47
C ALA A 250 -12.79 -8.97 0.75
N GLY A 251 -12.11 -9.61 1.70
CA GLY A 251 -11.66 -8.99 2.94
C GLY A 251 -12.80 -8.73 3.94
N ASN A 252 -12.38 -8.38 5.16
CA ASN A 252 -13.26 -7.93 6.23
C ASN A 252 -12.72 -6.61 6.77
N PRO A 253 -13.54 -5.55 6.95
CA PRO A 253 -13.12 -4.30 7.58
C PRO A 253 -12.47 -4.47 8.96
N ASP A 254 -12.81 -5.49 9.72
CA ASP A 254 -12.22 -5.79 11.05
C ASP A 254 -10.70 -6.05 11.01
N LEU A 255 -10.15 -6.40 9.83
CA LEU A 255 -8.70 -6.50 9.60
C LEU A 255 -7.94 -5.22 9.99
N TYR A 256 -8.63 -4.08 10.00
CA TYR A 256 -8.04 -2.76 10.20
C TYR A 256 -8.33 -2.15 11.58
N ASP A 257 -8.97 -2.89 12.50
CA ASP A 257 -9.34 -2.40 13.83
C ASP A 257 -8.12 -2.01 14.67
N SER A 258 -7.04 -2.77 14.58
CA SER A 258 -5.78 -2.46 15.28
C SER A 258 -5.18 -1.14 14.79
N VAL A 259 -5.21 -0.89 13.49
CA VAL A 259 -4.73 0.37 12.89
C VAL A 259 -5.65 1.53 13.28
N ALA A 260 -6.97 1.33 13.28
CA ALA A 260 -7.93 2.32 13.76
C ALA A 260 -7.71 2.68 15.24
N LYS A 261 -7.34 1.71 16.09
CA LYS A 261 -6.95 1.96 17.49
C LYS A 261 -5.70 2.84 17.56
N MET A 262 -4.66 2.54 16.79
CA MET A 262 -3.42 3.33 16.75
C MET A 262 -3.69 4.78 16.34
N MET A 263 -4.49 4.98 15.29
CA MET A 263 -4.88 6.31 14.81
C MET A 263 -5.59 7.11 15.90
N ARG A 264 -6.55 6.51 16.61
CA ARG A 264 -7.22 7.15 17.76
C ARG A 264 -6.25 7.52 18.87
N THR A 265 -5.36 6.60 19.24
CA THR A 265 -4.38 6.81 20.30
C THR A 265 -3.43 7.96 19.98
N LEU A 266 -3.04 8.11 18.72
CA LEU A 266 -2.13 9.19 18.27
C LEU A 266 -2.84 10.47 17.83
N GLY A 267 -4.19 10.52 17.90
CA GLY A 267 -4.97 11.71 17.51
C GLY A 267 -4.99 11.96 16.00
N GLU A 268 -4.92 10.91 15.19
CA GLU A 268 -4.85 10.99 13.72
C GLU A 268 -6.23 10.92 13.02
N PHE A 269 -7.33 10.98 13.77
CA PHE A 269 -8.70 11.02 13.23
C PHE A 269 -9.25 12.43 13.24
#